data_6d3ad623326cf416b008e2a972e8aa17
#
_entry.id   6d3ad623326cf416b008e2a972e8aa17
#
_cell.length_a   1.000
_cell.length_b   1.000
_cell.length_c   1.000
_cell.angle_alpha   90.00
_cell.angle_beta   90.00
_cell.angle_gamma   90.00
#
_symmetry.space_group_name_H-M   'P 1'
#
loop_
_entity.id
_entity.type
_entity.pdbx_description
1 polymer ?
#
loop_
_entity_poly.entity_id
_entity_poly.type
_entity_poly.pdbx_seq_one_letter_code
_entity_poly.pdbx_strand_id
1 'polypeptide(L)'
;HRAYQRYLNKFSQAVNQRVFGNLFRWFFSELKFDNYTLDFDSTVMVREGSQEGAAKGYNPKRPGRLSHHPLLAFVSDVRIIAKYWLRPGNTSASTNYLSFLEDTLSKLEGKRVGLVRMDSGFFAKEILDYLEMKGLHYIIACRFNNRIKYSLTHERKWIELTDGLEISETIYQANGWEKPRRIVMVRQEIEKRPK
;
A
#
# COMPACT_ATOMS: atom_id res chain seq x y z
N HIS A 1 2.92 10.91 -31.69
CA HIS A 1 3.44 11.30 -30.37
C HIS A 1 3.12 12.76 -30.03
N ARG A 2 3.50 13.75 -30.86
CA ARG A 2 3.23 15.19 -30.62
C ARG A 2 1.73 15.55 -30.57
N ALA A 3 0.87 14.85 -31.31
CA ALA A 3 -0.57 15.06 -31.27
C ALA A 3 -1.16 14.66 -29.92
N TYR A 4 -0.73 13.53 -29.32
CA TYR A 4 -1.12 13.11 -27.99
C TYR A 4 -0.69 14.12 -26.92
N GLN A 5 0.55 14.60 -26.99
CA GLN A 5 1.03 15.62 -26.05
C GLN A 5 0.19 16.90 -26.13
N ARG A 6 -0.09 17.39 -27.36
CA ARG A 6 -0.95 18.57 -27.55
C ARG A 6 -2.37 18.37 -27.03
N TYR A 7 -2.91 17.16 -27.18
CA TYR A 7 -4.23 16.83 -26.65
C TYR A 7 -4.23 16.79 -25.12
N LEU A 8 -3.28 16.09 -24.51
CA LEU A 8 -3.18 15.96 -23.06
C LEU A 8 -2.89 17.31 -22.38
N ASN A 9 -2.11 18.19 -23.01
CA ASN A 9 -1.85 19.54 -22.50
C ASN A 9 -3.08 20.47 -22.46
N LYS A 10 -4.20 20.07 -23.06
CA LYS A 10 -5.47 20.81 -22.93
C LYS A 10 -6.18 20.59 -21.60
N PHE A 11 -5.77 19.59 -20.84
CA PHE A 11 -6.39 19.27 -19.57
C PHE A 11 -5.63 19.93 -18.42
N SER A 12 -6.28 20.84 -17.72
CA SER A 12 -5.76 21.33 -16.44
C SER A 12 -5.88 20.26 -15.36
N GLN A 13 -5.10 20.39 -14.29
CA GLN A 13 -5.19 19.48 -13.14
C GLN A 13 -6.60 19.41 -12.55
N ALA A 14 -7.28 20.56 -12.42
CA ALA A 14 -8.65 20.63 -11.91
C ALA A 14 -9.66 19.91 -12.82
N VAL A 15 -9.52 20.05 -14.14
CA VAL A 15 -10.35 19.32 -15.11
C VAL A 15 -10.10 17.82 -15.02
N ASN A 16 -8.83 17.39 -14.94
CA ASN A 16 -8.48 15.99 -14.80
C ASN A 16 -9.06 15.37 -13.52
N GLN A 17 -8.93 16.07 -12.37
CA GLN A 17 -9.50 15.59 -11.11
C GLN A 17 -11.02 15.43 -11.19
N ARG A 18 -11.72 16.38 -11.83
CA ARG A 18 -13.17 16.31 -12.01
C ARG A 18 -13.59 15.16 -12.94
N VAL A 19 -13.00 15.07 -14.12
CA VAL A 19 -13.36 14.09 -15.14
C VAL A 19 -13.06 12.67 -14.65
N PHE A 20 -11.83 12.43 -14.22
CA PHE A 20 -11.44 11.10 -13.74
C PHE A 20 -12.10 10.74 -12.41
N GLY A 21 -12.33 11.72 -11.53
CA GLY A 21 -13.09 11.48 -10.30
C GLY A 21 -14.53 11.03 -10.56
N ASN A 22 -15.21 11.63 -11.55
CA ASN A 22 -16.55 11.23 -11.96
C ASN A 22 -16.55 9.86 -12.66
N LEU A 23 -15.56 9.62 -13.53
CA LEU A 23 -15.39 8.33 -14.21
C LEU A 23 -15.19 7.19 -13.21
N PHE A 24 -14.34 7.37 -12.21
CA PHE A 24 -14.12 6.37 -11.16
C PHE A 24 -15.38 6.11 -10.34
N ARG A 25 -16.10 7.16 -9.92
CA ARG A 25 -17.37 7.00 -9.21
C ARG A 25 -18.39 6.23 -10.02
N TRP A 26 -18.61 6.61 -11.27
CA TRP A 26 -19.48 5.87 -12.17
C TRP A 26 -19.04 4.42 -12.31
N PHE A 27 -17.76 4.17 -12.54
CA PHE A 27 -17.23 2.82 -12.69
C PHE A 27 -17.49 1.97 -11.45
N PHE A 28 -17.24 2.50 -10.24
CA PHE A 28 -17.48 1.76 -9.01
C PHE A 28 -18.97 1.58 -8.72
N SER A 29 -19.84 2.48 -9.15
CA SER A 29 -21.31 2.28 -9.03
C SER A 29 -21.80 1.11 -9.86
N GLU A 30 -21.19 0.84 -11.03
CA GLU A 30 -21.55 -0.28 -11.91
C GLU A 30 -21.09 -1.66 -11.39
N LEU A 31 -20.12 -1.71 -10.49
CA LEU A 31 -19.66 -2.98 -9.93
C LEU A 31 -20.70 -3.57 -8.97
N LYS A 32 -21.07 -4.83 -9.20
CA LYS A 32 -22.15 -5.50 -8.47
C LYS A 32 -21.78 -5.94 -7.05
N PHE A 33 -20.48 -6.17 -6.76
CA PHE A 33 -20.03 -6.51 -5.42
C PHE A 33 -19.66 -5.24 -4.64
N ASP A 34 -19.75 -5.30 -3.33
CA ASP A 34 -19.67 -4.14 -2.43
C ASP A 34 -18.70 -4.30 -1.25
N ASN A 35 -17.98 -5.42 -1.20
CA ASN A 35 -17.01 -5.67 -0.13
C ASN A 35 -15.62 -5.89 -0.73
N TYR A 36 -14.82 -4.83 -0.74
CA TYR A 36 -13.52 -4.82 -1.43
C TYR A 36 -12.36 -5.13 -0.52
N THR A 37 -11.35 -5.80 -1.11
CA THR A 37 -10.00 -5.81 -0.59
C THR A 37 -9.18 -4.75 -1.32
N LEU A 38 -8.62 -3.79 -0.58
CA LEU A 38 -7.73 -2.75 -1.11
C LEU A 38 -6.28 -3.10 -0.82
N ASP A 39 -5.49 -3.21 -1.89
CA ASP A 39 -4.04 -3.34 -1.81
C ASP A 39 -3.40 -1.97 -2.05
N PHE A 40 -2.60 -1.51 -1.09
CA PHE A 40 -1.83 -0.28 -1.23
C PHE A 40 -0.35 -0.62 -1.43
N ASP A 41 0.21 0.02 -2.42
CA ASP A 41 1.63 -0.12 -2.74
C ASP A 41 2.23 1.22 -3.16
N SER A 42 3.54 1.28 -3.12
CA SER A 42 4.31 2.39 -3.65
C SER A 42 5.49 1.86 -4.47
N THR A 43 5.78 2.51 -5.57
CA THR A 43 6.86 2.08 -6.45
C THR A 43 7.75 3.25 -6.84
N VAL A 44 9.00 2.95 -7.21
CA VAL A 44 9.94 3.97 -7.69
C VAL A 44 9.92 4.00 -9.22
N MET A 45 9.51 5.13 -9.78
CA MET A 45 9.52 5.38 -11.21
C MET A 45 10.70 6.29 -11.55
N VAL A 46 11.79 5.71 -12.01
CA VAL A 46 12.99 6.45 -12.44
C VAL A 46 12.65 7.36 -13.61
N ARG A 47 13.18 8.57 -13.60
CA ARG A 47 13.02 9.55 -14.67
C ARG A 47 14.35 9.88 -15.31
N GLU A 48 14.31 10.05 -16.62
CA GLU A 48 15.43 10.58 -17.39
C GLU A 48 15.10 12.03 -17.77
N GLY A 49 16.07 12.91 -17.56
CA GLY A 49 15.86 14.36 -17.73
C GLY A 49 15.12 15.03 -16.57
N SER A 50 14.86 16.32 -16.71
CA SER A 50 14.12 17.14 -15.74
C SER A 50 12.61 17.03 -16.00
N GLN A 51 11.90 16.33 -15.15
CA GLN A 51 10.45 16.25 -15.21
C GLN A 51 9.86 16.94 -13.98
N GLU A 52 8.73 17.61 -14.16
CA GLU A 52 8.03 18.31 -13.09
C GLU A 52 7.73 17.35 -11.93
N GLY A 53 8.04 17.78 -10.71
CA GLY A 53 7.85 17.01 -9.49
C GLY A 53 8.82 15.82 -9.29
N ALA A 54 9.75 15.56 -10.21
CA ALA A 54 10.76 14.53 -10.00
C ALA A 54 11.81 15.00 -9.00
N ALA A 55 12.17 14.13 -8.05
CA ALA A 55 13.15 14.41 -7.00
C ALA A 55 14.08 13.22 -6.79
N LYS A 56 15.29 13.51 -6.24
CA LYS A 56 16.20 12.46 -5.78
C LYS A 56 15.71 11.93 -4.44
N GLY A 57 15.59 10.62 -4.30
CA GLY A 57 15.16 9.95 -3.08
C GLY A 57 15.62 8.50 -3.04
N TYR A 58 14.97 7.70 -2.22
CA TYR A 58 15.25 6.26 -2.14
C TYR A 58 14.99 5.58 -3.48
N ASN A 59 16.05 5.08 -4.08
CA ASN A 59 15.99 4.34 -5.34
C ASN A 59 17.04 3.23 -5.32
N PRO A 60 16.67 2.02 -4.89
CA PRO A 60 17.64 0.92 -4.72
C PRO A 60 18.22 0.42 -6.05
N LYS A 61 17.49 0.58 -7.15
CA LYS A 61 17.92 0.12 -8.48
C LYS A 61 18.86 1.13 -9.18
N ARG A 62 18.65 2.43 -8.95
CA ARG A 62 19.42 3.51 -9.58
C ARG A 62 19.62 4.68 -8.61
N PRO A 63 20.53 4.54 -7.62
CA PRO A 63 20.78 5.57 -6.63
C PRO A 63 21.16 6.91 -7.25
N GLY A 64 20.65 8.02 -6.68
CA GLY A 64 20.97 9.38 -7.11
C GLY A 64 20.23 9.87 -8.37
N ARG A 65 19.43 9.03 -9.05
CA ARG A 65 18.61 9.44 -10.18
C ARG A 65 17.32 10.12 -9.71
N LEU A 66 16.85 11.06 -10.51
CA LEU A 66 15.52 11.66 -10.33
C LEU A 66 14.44 10.58 -10.50
N SER A 67 13.43 10.63 -9.66
CA SER A 67 12.33 9.67 -9.69
C SER A 67 11.04 10.31 -9.21
N HIS A 68 9.93 9.65 -9.50
CA HIS A 68 8.66 9.78 -8.79
C HIS A 68 8.45 8.55 -7.91
N HIS A 69 7.69 8.72 -6.84
CA HIS A 69 7.33 7.64 -5.92
C HIS A 69 5.79 7.61 -5.73
N PRO A 70 5.04 7.15 -6.76
CA PRO A 70 3.58 7.13 -6.68
C PRO A 70 3.07 6.22 -5.58
N LEU A 71 1.90 6.59 -5.02
CA LEU A 71 1.02 5.70 -4.27
C LEU A 71 -0.03 5.12 -5.21
N LEU A 72 -0.33 3.85 -5.01
CA LEU A 72 -1.30 3.09 -5.77
C LEU A 72 -2.25 2.39 -4.82
N ALA A 73 -3.54 2.42 -5.14
CA ALA A 73 -4.57 1.63 -4.49
C ALA A 73 -5.20 0.72 -5.54
N PHE A 74 -5.19 -0.57 -5.28
CA PHE A 74 -5.80 -1.58 -6.15
C PHE A 74 -7.01 -2.19 -5.47
N VAL A 75 -8.08 -2.43 -6.23
CA VAL A 75 -9.12 -3.36 -5.84
C VAL A 75 -8.65 -4.75 -6.25
N SER A 76 -8.25 -5.53 -5.26
CA SER A 76 -7.64 -6.86 -5.46
C SER A 76 -8.58 -7.82 -6.18
N ASP A 77 -9.85 -7.78 -5.82
CA ASP A 77 -10.88 -8.70 -6.31
C ASP A 77 -11.08 -8.62 -7.83
N VAL A 78 -10.92 -7.42 -8.42
CA VAL A 78 -11.07 -7.17 -9.85
C VAL A 78 -9.78 -6.74 -10.54
N ARG A 79 -8.68 -6.65 -9.81
CA ARG A 79 -7.33 -6.32 -10.30
C ARG A 79 -7.25 -4.98 -11.04
N ILE A 80 -7.94 -3.97 -10.54
CA ILE A 80 -7.95 -2.63 -11.11
C ILE A 80 -7.41 -1.59 -10.15
N ILE A 81 -6.88 -0.50 -10.70
CA ILE A 81 -6.43 0.65 -9.90
C ILE A 81 -7.66 1.46 -9.48
N ALA A 82 -7.91 1.54 -8.18
CA ALA A 82 -8.93 2.41 -7.60
C ALA A 82 -8.48 3.87 -7.58
N LYS A 83 -7.22 4.11 -7.29
CA LYS A 83 -6.65 5.45 -7.19
C LYS A 83 -5.14 5.41 -7.35
N TYR A 84 -4.55 6.51 -7.84
CA TYR A 84 -3.11 6.73 -7.73
C TYR A 84 -2.80 8.21 -7.47
N TRP A 85 -1.71 8.46 -6.76
CA TRP A 85 -1.12 9.78 -6.61
C TRP A 85 0.32 9.76 -7.09
N LEU A 86 0.66 10.64 -8.03
CA LEU A 86 2.04 10.85 -8.44
C LEU A 86 2.73 11.75 -7.41
N ARG A 87 3.79 11.26 -6.79
CA ARG A 87 4.53 11.98 -5.74
C ARG A 87 6.00 12.13 -6.12
N PRO A 88 6.71 13.14 -5.57
CA PRO A 88 8.15 13.26 -5.74
C PRO A 88 8.91 12.03 -5.22
N GLY A 89 10.08 11.75 -5.82
CA GLY A 89 10.90 10.60 -5.47
C GLY A 89 11.51 10.61 -4.07
N ASN A 90 11.50 11.75 -3.38
CA ASN A 90 11.97 11.90 -2.00
C ASN A 90 10.89 11.64 -0.93
N THR A 91 9.75 11.07 -1.32
CA THR A 91 8.69 10.65 -0.39
C THR A 91 8.86 9.18 0.00
N SER A 92 8.44 8.82 1.21
CA SER A 92 8.32 7.42 1.65
C SER A 92 6.93 6.85 1.34
N ALA A 93 6.76 5.53 1.48
CA ALA A 93 5.45 4.89 1.30
C ALA A 93 4.38 5.48 2.23
N SER A 94 4.70 5.70 3.51
CA SER A 94 3.80 6.26 4.51
C SER A 94 3.52 7.76 4.38
N THR A 95 4.33 8.51 3.60
CA THR A 95 4.14 9.96 3.43
C THR A 95 2.79 10.23 2.77
N ASN A 96 1.94 11.06 3.41
CA ASN A 96 0.60 11.43 2.95
C ASN A 96 -0.35 10.23 2.69
N TYR A 97 -0.05 9.05 3.25
CA TYR A 97 -0.87 7.85 3.03
C TYR A 97 -2.30 8.03 3.55
N LEU A 98 -2.49 8.63 4.72
CA LEU A 98 -3.83 8.80 5.29
C LEU A 98 -4.73 9.67 4.40
N SER A 99 -4.19 10.77 3.87
CA SER A 99 -4.92 11.60 2.90
C SER A 99 -5.22 10.87 1.59
N PHE A 100 -4.29 10.02 1.15
CA PHE A 100 -4.51 9.17 -0.02
C PHE A 100 -5.58 8.10 0.21
N LEU A 101 -5.60 7.48 1.39
CA LEU A 101 -6.64 6.54 1.79
C LEU A 101 -8.02 7.20 1.80
N GLU A 102 -8.16 8.38 2.41
CA GLU A 102 -9.43 9.14 2.42
C GLU A 102 -9.89 9.51 1.00
N ASP A 103 -8.99 10.00 0.16
CA ASP A 103 -9.30 10.29 -1.25
C ASP A 103 -9.73 9.02 -2.00
N THR A 104 -9.11 7.87 -1.72
CA THR A 104 -9.50 6.59 -2.30
C THR A 104 -10.91 6.19 -1.86
N LEU A 105 -11.16 6.16 -0.54
CA LEU A 105 -12.45 5.78 0.02
C LEU A 105 -13.58 6.67 -0.50
N SER A 106 -13.34 7.97 -0.67
CA SER A 106 -14.32 8.93 -1.19
C SER A 106 -14.78 8.64 -2.63
N LYS A 107 -14.06 7.82 -3.39
CA LYS A 107 -14.37 7.48 -4.79
C LYS A 107 -15.05 6.12 -4.96
N LEU A 108 -15.15 5.34 -3.89
CA LEU A 108 -15.72 3.99 -3.95
C LEU A 108 -17.26 3.95 -3.89
N GLU A 109 -17.94 5.11 -3.96
CA GLU A 109 -19.41 5.21 -4.02
C GLU A 109 -20.14 4.40 -2.92
N GLY A 110 -19.68 4.52 -1.67
CA GLY A 110 -20.26 3.84 -0.53
C GLY A 110 -19.99 2.33 -0.45
N LYS A 111 -19.16 1.79 -1.34
CA LYS A 111 -18.72 0.38 -1.26
C LYS A 111 -17.94 0.14 0.03
N ARG A 112 -18.23 -0.96 0.70
CA ARG A 112 -17.53 -1.34 1.91
C ARG A 112 -16.13 -1.87 1.60
N VAL A 113 -15.16 -1.46 2.39
CA VAL A 113 -13.82 -2.04 2.37
C VAL A 113 -13.73 -3.05 3.51
N GLY A 114 -13.61 -4.32 3.19
CA GLY A 114 -13.51 -5.41 4.16
C GLY A 114 -12.09 -5.66 4.62
N LEU A 115 -11.10 -5.37 3.79
CA LEU A 115 -9.71 -5.61 4.10
C LEU A 115 -8.79 -4.60 3.40
N VAL A 116 -7.80 -4.12 4.13
CA VAL A 116 -6.69 -3.31 3.59
C VAL A 116 -5.39 -4.11 3.72
N ARG A 117 -4.61 -4.24 2.63
CA ARG A 117 -3.33 -4.93 2.64
C ARG A 117 -2.21 -4.00 2.22
N MET A 118 -1.07 -4.08 2.91
CA MET A 118 0.08 -3.21 2.66
C MET A 118 1.40 -3.91 2.98
N ASP A 119 2.47 -3.44 2.37
CA ASP A 119 3.83 -3.85 2.72
C ASP A 119 4.36 -3.16 3.99
N SER A 120 5.56 -3.51 4.38
CA SER A 120 6.22 -2.96 5.58
C SER A 120 6.58 -1.47 5.48
N GLY A 121 6.53 -0.88 4.31
CA GLY A 121 6.72 0.55 4.09
C GLY A 121 5.63 1.41 4.75
N PHE A 122 4.45 0.82 4.95
CA PHE A 122 3.31 1.44 5.61
C PHE A 122 3.18 1.08 7.10
N PHE A 123 4.11 0.31 7.65
CA PHE A 123 4.07 -0.10 9.05
C PHE A 123 4.47 1.06 9.96
N ALA A 124 3.50 1.92 10.27
CA ALA A 124 3.64 3.09 11.12
C ALA A 124 2.46 3.20 12.10
N LYS A 125 2.74 3.65 13.33
CA LYS A 125 1.74 3.75 14.41
C LYS A 125 0.49 4.52 13.95
N GLU A 126 0.70 5.66 13.33
CA GLU A 126 -0.38 6.58 12.91
C GLU A 126 -1.32 5.90 11.89
N ILE A 127 -0.77 5.07 11.02
CA ILE A 127 -1.56 4.31 10.03
C ILE A 127 -2.38 3.22 10.73
N LEU A 128 -1.77 2.46 11.62
CA LEU A 128 -2.44 1.41 12.37
C LEU A 128 -3.58 1.97 13.23
N ASP A 129 -3.31 3.03 13.98
CA ASP A 129 -4.30 3.70 14.84
C ASP A 129 -5.48 4.23 14.00
N TYR A 130 -5.18 4.81 12.84
CA TYR A 130 -6.20 5.35 11.95
C TYR A 130 -7.11 4.26 11.34
N LEU A 131 -6.54 3.16 10.86
CA LEU A 131 -7.30 2.04 10.34
C LEU A 131 -8.24 1.44 11.41
N GLU A 132 -7.73 1.31 12.62
CA GLU A 132 -8.50 0.80 13.76
C GLU A 132 -9.61 1.79 14.18
N MET A 133 -9.33 3.09 14.21
CA MET A 133 -10.32 4.13 14.46
C MET A 133 -11.45 4.10 13.42
N LYS A 134 -11.13 3.83 12.15
CA LYS A 134 -12.11 3.69 11.06
C LYS A 134 -12.82 2.32 11.05
N GLY A 135 -12.44 1.38 11.91
CA GLY A 135 -12.99 0.03 11.91
C GLY A 135 -12.61 -0.80 10.66
N LEU A 136 -11.52 -0.44 9.99
CA LEU A 136 -11.02 -1.15 8.82
C LEU A 136 -10.13 -2.32 9.24
N HIS A 137 -10.43 -3.51 8.76
CA HIS A 137 -9.53 -4.65 8.93
C HIS A 137 -8.30 -4.48 8.04
N TYR A 138 -7.15 -4.93 8.54
CA TYR A 138 -5.91 -4.79 7.79
C TYR A 138 -4.94 -5.96 7.96
N ILE A 139 -4.10 -6.16 6.93
CA ILE A 139 -2.90 -7.00 6.97
C ILE A 139 -1.74 -6.13 6.49
N ILE A 140 -0.80 -5.84 7.38
CA ILE A 140 0.38 -5.04 7.07
C ILE A 140 1.61 -5.85 7.43
N ALA A 141 2.54 -5.99 6.47
CA ALA A 141 3.79 -6.67 6.75
C ALA A 141 4.57 -5.93 7.85
N CYS A 142 4.93 -6.64 8.91
CA CYS A 142 5.61 -6.05 10.04
C CYS A 142 7.11 -5.87 9.73
N ARG A 143 7.68 -4.74 10.15
CA ARG A 143 9.14 -4.55 10.09
C ARG A 143 9.82 -5.44 11.11
N PHE A 144 10.77 -6.26 10.67
CA PHE A 144 11.57 -7.08 11.57
C PHE A 144 12.43 -6.22 12.49
N ASN A 145 12.24 -6.41 13.79
CA ASN A 145 13.13 -5.93 14.84
C ASN A 145 13.57 -7.10 15.73
N ASN A 146 14.50 -6.86 16.64
CA ASN A 146 15.06 -7.93 17.48
C ASN A 146 14.00 -8.63 18.35
N ARG A 147 12.97 -7.93 18.84
CA ARG A 147 11.90 -8.51 19.64
C ARG A 147 11.02 -9.45 18.80
N ILE A 148 10.65 -9.02 17.60
CA ILE A 148 9.86 -9.86 16.66
C ILE A 148 10.66 -11.07 16.20
N LYS A 149 11.95 -10.87 15.88
CA LYS A 149 12.86 -11.98 15.55
C LYS A 149 12.96 -12.98 16.72
N TYR A 150 13.10 -12.49 17.93
CA TYR A 150 13.12 -13.33 19.12
C TYR A 150 11.83 -14.14 19.26
N SER A 151 10.65 -13.50 19.13
CA SER A 151 9.37 -14.21 19.16
C SER A 151 9.30 -15.29 18.09
N LEU A 152 9.72 -14.99 16.86
CA LEU A 152 9.72 -15.94 15.75
C LEU A 152 10.58 -17.18 16.02
N THR A 153 11.75 -16.99 16.64
CA THR A 153 12.71 -18.09 16.92
C THR A 153 12.36 -18.90 18.18
N HIS A 154 11.62 -18.32 19.14
CA HIS A 154 11.27 -18.94 20.40
C HIS A 154 9.83 -19.42 20.50
N GLU A 155 9.01 -19.11 19.47
CA GLU A 155 7.64 -19.59 19.41
C GLU A 155 7.62 -21.12 19.23
N ARG A 156 6.84 -21.79 20.08
CA ARG A 156 6.74 -23.25 20.08
C ARG A 156 5.40 -23.79 19.60
N LYS A 157 4.40 -22.90 19.43
CA LYS A 157 3.05 -23.27 19.01
C LYS A 157 2.87 -22.94 17.54
N TRP A 158 3.36 -23.81 16.68
CA TRP A 158 3.17 -23.71 15.24
C TRP A 158 2.05 -24.65 14.81
N ILE A 159 1.20 -24.17 13.93
CA ILE A 159 0.09 -24.92 13.31
C ILE A 159 0.45 -25.08 11.85
N GLU A 160 0.55 -26.31 11.40
CA GLU A 160 0.74 -26.63 10.00
C GLU A 160 -0.55 -26.36 9.22
N LEU A 161 -0.45 -25.57 8.15
CA LEU A 161 -1.55 -25.29 7.23
C LEU A 161 -1.55 -26.19 6.02
N THR A 162 -0.37 -26.39 5.46
CA THR A 162 -0.08 -27.30 4.35
C THR A 162 1.34 -27.81 4.51
N ASP A 163 1.74 -28.80 3.71
CA ASP A 163 3.07 -29.38 3.74
C ASP A 163 4.17 -28.32 3.71
N GLY A 164 4.96 -28.27 4.77
CA GLY A 164 6.06 -27.34 4.96
C GLY A 164 5.67 -25.86 5.20
N LEU A 165 4.37 -25.53 5.32
CA LEU A 165 3.90 -24.18 5.65
C LEU A 165 3.23 -24.16 7.01
N GLU A 166 3.80 -23.43 7.94
CA GLU A 166 3.31 -23.31 9.30
C GLU A 166 3.01 -21.86 9.68
N ILE A 167 2.02 -21.69 10.54
CA ILE A 167 1.67 -20.40 11.13
C ILE A 167 1.73 -20.42 12.64
N SER A 168 2.01 -19.29 13.22
CA SER A 168 1.85 -19.02 14.64
C SER A 168 1.39 -17.57 14.84
N GLU A 169 0.97 -17.24 16.04
CA GLU A 169 0.58 -15.88 16.37
C GLU A 169 1.11 -15.46 17.74
N THR A 170 1.35 -14.18 17.88
CA THR A 170 1.79 -13.56 19.12
C THR A 170 1.21 -12.18 19.27
N ILE A 171 1.25 -11.67 20.48
CA ILE A 171 0.87 -10.31 20.80
C ILE A 171 2.14 -9.46 20.93
N TYR A 172 2.18 -8.35 20.22
CA TYR A 172 3.33 -7.46 20.21
C TYR A 172 2.90 -6.01 20.49
N GLN A 173 3.66 -5.35 21.34
CA GLN A 173 3.53 -3.91 21.58
C GLN A 173 4.88 -3.23 21.37
N ALA A 174 4.95 -2.34 20.39
CA ALA A 174 6.12 -1.51 20.16
C ALA A 174 6.19 -0.37 21.18
N ASN A 175 7.38 0.19 21.38
CA ASN A 175 7.53 1.40 22.17
C ASN A 175 6.69 2.54 21.54
N GLY A 176 5.96 3.27 22.40
CA GLY A 176 5.08 4.35 21.97
C GLY A 176 3.70 3.90 21.43
N TRP A 177 3.41 2.60 21.39
CA TRP A 177 2.06 2.11 21.13
C TRP A 177 1.21 2.11 22.39
N GLU A 178 -0.01 2.59 22.28
CA GLU A 178 -0.97 2.62 23.40
C GLU A 178 -1.52 1.24 23.72
N LYS A 179 -1.62 0.38 22.72
CA LYS A 179 -2.15 -0.98 22.85
C LYS A 179 -1.32 -2.01 22.08
N PRO A 180 -1.33 -3.27 22.57
CA PRO A 180 -0.74 -4.36 21.84
C PRO A 180 -1.54 -4.72 20.59
N ARG A 181 -0.88 -5.35 19.60
CA ARG A 181 -1.48 -5.83 18.37
C ARG A 181 -1.09 -7.29 18.11
N ARG A 182 -2.01 -8.00 17.49
CA ARG A 182 -1.79 -9.37 17.03
C ARG A 182 -0.82 -9.38 15.86
N ILE A 183 0.18 -10.23 15.92
CA ILE A 183 1.09 -10.53 14.80
C ILE A 183 0.93 -12.00 14.43
N VAL A 184 0.67 -12.25 13.17
CA VAL A 184 0.69 -13.58 12.58
C VAL A 184 2.07 -13.81 11.96
N MET A 185 2.71 -14.88 12.36
CA MET A 185 4.00 -15.33 11.87
C MET A 185 3.79 -16.49 10.91
N VAL A 186 4.50 -16.46 9.81
CA VAL A 186 4.47 -17.53 8.81
C VAL A 186 5.89 -18.02 8.59
N ARG A 187 6.10 -19.32 8.58
CA ARG A 187 7.36 -19.93 8.17
C ARG A 187 7.07 -21.03 7.13
N GLN A 188 8.00 -21.17 6.21
CA GLN A 188 7.94 -22.19 5.17
C GLN A 188 9.27 -22.91 5.09
N GLU A 189 9.23 -24.22 5.00
CA GLU A 189 10.41 -25.03 4.70
C GLU A 189 10.82 -24.78 3.25
N ILE A 190 12.10 -24.49 3.05
CA ILE A 190 12.67 -24.25 1.73
C ILE A 190 13.79 -25.25 1.52
N GLU A 191 13.58 -26.26 0.69
CA GLU A 191 14.57 -27.30 0.38
C GLU A 191 15.87 -26.73 -0.21
N LYS A 192 15.79 -25.65 -0.96
CA LYS A 192 16.96 -24.93 -1.50
C LYS A 192 16.71 -23.42 -1.50
N ARG A 193 17.65 -22.66 -0.94
CA ARG A 193 17.65 -21.21 -1.16
C ARG A 193 17.88 -20.95 -2.65
N PRO A 194 17.00 -20.25 -3.36
CA PRO A 194 17.31 -19.79 -4.69
C PRO A 194 18.57 -18.90 -4.63
N LYS A 195 19.55 -19.21 -5.50
CA LYS A 195 20.81 -18.42 -5.62
C LYS A 195 20.53 -17.04 -6.20
#